data_a13479189c72a74d279f1e68ba116c91
#
_entry.id   a13479189c72a74d279f1e68ba116c91
#
_cell.length_a   1.000
_cell.length_b   1.000
_cell.length_c   1.000
_cell.angle_alpha   90.00
_cell.angle_beta   90.00
_cell.angle_gamma   90.00
#
_symmetry.space_group_name_H-M   'P 1'
#
loop_
_entity.id
_entity.type
_entity.pdbx_description
1 polymer ?
#
loop_
_entity_poly.entity_id
_entity_poly.type
_entity_poly.pdbx_seq_one_letter_code
_entity_poly.pdbx_strand_id
1 'polypeptide(L)'
;FMEIGSLVTARNTDFNLADTDTPSDGVITGYGLIDGNLVYVYSQDASVLNGTIGEMHAKKIANVYDMAMKMGAPVIGFIDCAGMRLQESVDALDGFGRIYAKEIEASGVIPQISAVFGNCGGGLAVVPALSDFAFMEATKAKMFINSPNAIEGNRIEKCDTSAAKFQSEETGCVDYAGTEDEILTPVSYTHLTLPTIA
;
A
#
# COMPACT_ATOMS: atom_id res chain seq x y z
N PHE A 1 15.73 9.17 7.24
CA PHE A 1 14.52 8.39 7.54
C PHE A 1 14.56 7.92 9.00
N MET A 2 13.46 8.08 9.72
CA MET A 2 13.29 7.59 11.09
C MET A 2 12.17 6.56 11.11
N GLU A 3 12.52 5.32 11.44
CA GLU A 3 11.56 4.22 11.51
C GLU A 3 10.71 4.28 12.79
N ILE A 4 9.45 3.93 12.68
CA ILE A 4 8.49 3.84 13.77
C ILE A 4 7.94 2.42 13.84
N GLY A 5 7.93 1.84 15.04
CA GLY A 5 7.37 0.51 15.27
C GLY A 5 8.21 -0.64 14.71
N SER A 6 9.54 -0.49 14.62
CA SER A 6 10.47 -1.53 14.16
C SER A 6 10.44 -2.82 14.99
N LEU A 7 10.06 -2.72 16.27
CA LEU A 7 9.98 -3.87 17.18
C LEU A 7 8.59 -4.51 17.24
N VAL A 8 7.64 -4.02 16.44
CA VAL A 8 6.30 -4.59 16.37
C VAL A 8 6.35 -5.90 15.57
N THR A 9 5.68 -6.93 16.06
CA THR A 9 5.52 -8.23 15.41
C THR A 9 4.03 -8.60 15.38
N ALA A 10 3.66 -9.64 14.62
CA ALA A 10 2.31 -10.19 14.66
C ALA A 10 1.94 -10.60 16.09
N ARG A 11 0.68 -10.33 16.48
CA ARG A 11 0.18 -10.66 17.83
C ARG A 11 -0.54 -12.01 17.87
N ASN A 12 -1.10 -12.42 16.75
CA ASN A 12 -1.83 -13.66 16.67
C ASN A 12 -0.85 -14.86 16.75
N THR A 13 -1.24 -15.89 17.47
CA THR A 13 -0.45 -17.12 17.66
C THR A 13 -1.05 -18.32 16.94
N ASP A 14 -2.21 -18.16 16.33
CA ASP A 14 -2.91 -19.24 15.63
C ASP A 14 -2.19 -19.62 14.33
N PHE A 15 -2.43 -20.83 13.87
CA PHE A 15 -1.88 -21.33 12.60
C PHE A 15 -0.35 -21.23 12.48
N ASN A 16 0.36 -21.51 13.60
CA ASN A 16 1.83 -21.47 13.71
C ASN A 16 2.45 -20.06 13.56
N LEU A 17 1.68 -19.00 13.67
CA LEU A 17 2.25 -17.64 13.69
C LEU A 17 3.16 -17.40 14.89
N ALA A 18 2.94 -18.10 16.01
CA ALA A 18 3.82 -18.00 17.17
C ALA A 18 5.29 -18.40 16.88
N ASP A 19 5.48 -19.33 15.95
CA ASP A 19 6.80 -19.84 15.55
C ASP A 19 7.36 -19.16 14.30
N THR A 20 6.62 -18.17 13.76
CA THR A 20 6.99 -17.45 12.54
C THR A 20 7.61 -16.12 12.91
N ASP A 21 8.82 -15.85 12.42
CA ASP A 21 9.42 -14.53 12.56
C ASP A 21 8.71 -13.52 11.69
N THR A 22 8.21 -12.45 12.30
CA THR A 22 7.44 -11.40 11.63
C THR A 22 8.00 -10.00 11.93
N PRO A 23 9.24 -9.73 11.53
CA PRO A 23 9.86 -8.44 11.81
C PRO A 23 9.01 -7.29 11.24
N SER A 24 8.83 -6.26 12.06
CA SER A 24 7.99 -5.09 11.77
C SER A 24 6.55 -5.44 11.30
N ASP A 25 6.11 -6.65 11.54
CA ASP A 25 4.88 -7.26 11.02
C ASP A 25 4.70 -7.10 9.49
N GLY A 26 5.81 -7.17 8.73
CA GLY A 26 5.82 -7.09 7.26
C GLY A 26 5.55 -5.70 6.69
N VAL A 27 5.63 -4.64 7.49
CA VAL A 27 5.56 -3.27 7.00
C VAL A 27 6.51 -2.35 7.76
N ILE A 28 7.40 -1.69 7.03
CA ILE A 28 8.28 -0.65 7.56
C ILE A 28 7.50 0.67 7.51
N THR A 29 7.43 1.35 8.65
CA THR A 29 6.71 2.63 8.76
C THR A 29 7.62 3.68 9.36
N GLY A 30 7.47 4.93 8.95
CA GLY A 30 8.29 6.00 9.47
C GLY A 30 8.08 7.34 8.77
N TYR A 31 9.00 8.25 9.00
CA TYR A 31 9.01 9.55 8.36
C TYR A 31 10.42 9.98 7.97
N GLY A 32 10.49 10.91 7.07
CA GLY A 32 11.75 11.48 6.59
C GLY A 32 11.55 12.81 5.91
N LEU A 33 12.61 13.30 5.30
CA LEU A 33 12.56 14.52 4.50
C LEU A 33 12.87 14.18 3.04
N ILE A 34 12.05 14.70 2.13
CA ILE A 34 12.33 14.75 0.70
C ILE A 34 12.43 16.23 0.33
N ASP A 35 13.59 16.65 -0.15
CA ASP A 35 13.89 18.06 -0.49
C ASP A 35 13.53 19.05 0.64
N GLY A 36 13.78 18.64 1.90
CA GLY A 36 13.51 19.44 3.08
C GLY A 36 12.07 19.39 3.60
N ASN A 37 11.15 18.74 2.90
CA ASN A 37 9.75 18.61 3.29
C ASN A 37 9.49 17.29 4.01
N LEU A 38 8.75 17.37 5.11
CA LEU A 38 8.37 16.20 5.90
C LEU A 38 7.41 15.31 5.10
N VAL A 39 7.70 14.01 5.09
CA VAL A 39 6.84 12.99 4.51
C VAL A 39 6.73 11.81 5.46
N TYR A 40 5.57 11.18 5.50
CA TYR A 40 5.35 9.92 6.17
C TYR A 40 5.27 8.79 5.16
N VAL A 41 5.85 7.64 5.52
CA VAL A 41 6.00 6.53 4.57
C VAL A 41 5.62 5.22 5.25
N TYR A 42 4.94 4.36 4.52
CA TYR A 42 4.88 2.93 4.81
C TYR A 42 5.36 2.14 3.59
N SER A 43 6.11 1.06 3.84
CA SER A 43 6.62 0.16 2.80
C SER A 43 6.36 -1.27 3.20
N GLN A 44 5.59 -1.99 2.41
CA GLN A 44 5.29 -3.39 2.65
C GLN A 44 6.47 -4.27 2.24
N ASP A 45 6.76 -5.26 3.05
CA ASP A 45 7.86 -6.21 2.85
C ASP A 45 7.31 -7.59 2.52
N ALA A 46 7.35 -7.94 1.24
CA ALA A 46 6.87 -9.24 0.77
C ALA A 46 7.70 -10.43 1.28
N SER A 47 8.89 -10.20 1.81
CA SER A 47 9.69 -11.27 2.44
C SER A 47 9.07 -11.78 3.75
N VAL A 48 8.23 -10.97 4.39
CA VAL A 48 7.52 -11.30 5.63
C VAL A 48 6.07 -11.66 5.31
N LEU A 49 5.74 -12.94 5.33
CA LEU A 49 4.39 -13.47 5.06
C LEU A 49 3.77 -12.90 3.77
N ASN A 50 4.56 -12.72 2.70
CA ASN A 50 4.18 -12.10 1.43
C ASN A 50 3.59 -10.68 1.57
N GLY A 51 4.03 -9.93 2.56
CA GLY A 51 3.54 -8.58 2.85
C GLY A 51 2.07 -8.51 3.27
N THR A 52 1.46 -9.66 3.63
CA THR A 52 0.02 -9.73 3.93
C THR A 52 -0.38 -8.90 5.13
N ILE A 53 -1.54 -8.27 5.03
CA ILE A 53 -2.09 -7.41 6.08
C ILE A 53 -2.67 -8.23 7.20
N GLY A 54 -2.08 -8.09 8.39
CA GLY A 54 -2.61 -8.54 9.67
C GLY A 54 -2.99 -7.37 10.57
N GLU A 55 -3.39 -7.65 11.81
CA GLU A 55 -3.82 -6.65 12.78
C GLU A 55 -2.75 -5.57 13.03
N MET A 56 -1.52 -5.99 13.35
CA MET A 56 -0.46 -5.04 13.71
C MET A 56 0.11 -4.31 12.49
N HIS A 57 0.18 -5.00 11.33
CA HIS A 57 0.49 -4.39 10.05
C HIS A 57 -0.44 -3.20 9.75
N ALA A 58 -1.75 -3.44 9.82
CA ALA A 58 -2.75 -2.40 9.60
C ALA A 58 -2.70 -1.26 10.64
N LYS A 59 -2.48 -1.59 11.92
CA LYS A 59 -2.32 -0.59 12.97
C LYS A 59 -1.12 0.32 12.74
N LYS A 60 -0.01 -0.21 12.23
CA LYS A 60 1.17 0.59 11.90
C LYS A 60 0.85 1.57 10.76
N ILE A 61 0.19 1.13 9.69
CA ILE A 61 -0.23 2.01 8.60
C ILE A 61 -1.20 3.08 9.11
N ALA A 62 -2.24 2.70 9.85
CA ALA A 62 -3.19 3.64 10.42
C ALA A 62 -2.51 4.71 11.30
N ASN A 63 -1.52 4.33 12.10
CA ASN A 63 -0.75 5.25 12.93
C ASN A 63 0.09 6.24 12.09
N VAL A 64 0.61 5.81 10.94
CA VAL A 64 1.29 6.71 9.98
C VAL A 64 0.32 7.81 9.52
N TYR A 65 -0.90 7.45 9.12
CA TYR A 65 -1.93 8.41 8.73
C TYR A 65 -2.29 9.38 9.85
N ASP A 66 -2.48 8.87 11.08
CA ASP A 66 -2.78 9.72 12.25
C ASP A 66 -1.69 10.77 12.52
N MET A 67 -0.42 10.37 12.39
CA MET A 67 0.70 11.28 12.56
C MET A 67 0.81 12.27 11.40
N ALA A 68 0.66 11.79 10.17
CA ALA A 68 0.74 12.62 8.97
C ALA A 68 -0.36 13.71 8.97
N MET A 69 -1.60 13.36 9.29
CA MET A 69 -2.71 14.32 9.39
C MET A 69 -2.45 15.37 10.48
N LYS A 70 -1.90 15.01 11.64
CA LYS A 70 -1.54 15.96 12.70
C LYS A 70 -0.46 16.95 12.27
N MET A 71 0.43 16.53 11.39
CA MET A 71 1.54 17.36 10.91
C MET A 71 1.21 18.09 9.59
N GLY A 72 0.08 17.76 8.94
CA GLY A 72 -0.24 18.27 7.60
C GLY A 72 0.74 17.78 6.54
N ALA A 73 1.33 16.61 6.71
CA ALA A 73 2.36 16.05 5.83
C ALA A 73 1.78 14.94 4.95
N PRO A 74 2.29 14.75 3.72
CA PRO A 74 1.83 13.69 2.83
C PRO A 74 2.18 12.29 3.35
N VAL A 75 1.39 11.29 2.90
CA VAL A 75 1.67 9.87 3.07
C VAL A 75 2.06 9.25 1.73
N ILE A 76 3.14 8.50 1.73
CA ILE A 76 3.61 7.71 0.57
C ILE A 76 3.58 6.24 0.98
N GLY A 77 2.80 5.44 0.25
CA GLY A 77 2.70 3.99 0.42
C GLY A 77 3.44 3.23 -0.67
N PHE A 78 4.43 2.43 -0.31
CA PHE A 78 5.08 1.47 -1.20
C PHE A 78 4.43 0.10 -0.98
N ILE A 79 3.78 -0.43 -2.03
CA ILE A 79 2.88 -1.58 -1.94
C ILE A 79 3.53 -2.80 -2.59
N ASP A 80 3.68 -3.86 -1.79
CA ASP A 80 3.94 -5.23 -2.23
C ASP A 80 3.30 -6.19 -1.24
N CYS A 81 2.05 -6.57 -1.50
CA CYS A 81 1.21 -7.31 -0.57
C CYS A 81 0.28 -8.27 -1.30
N ALA A 82 0.33 -9.53 -0.92
CA ALA A 82 -0.56 -10.55 -1.48
C ALA A 82 -2.03 -10.43 -1.04
N GLY A 83 -2.34 -9.55 -0.09
CA GLY A 83 -3.69 -9.31 0.40
C GLY A 83 -3.86 -9.58 1.89
N MET A 84 -4.98 -10.19 2.28
CA MET A 84 -5.32 -10.45 3.68
C MET A 84 -4.48 -11.60 4.26
N ARG A 85 -3.98 -11.44 5.49
CA ARG A 85 -3.37 -12.51 6.27
C ARG A 85 -4.45 -13.45 6.79
N LEU A 86 -4.64 -14.58 6.12
CA LEU A 86 -5.72 -15.53 6.40
C LEU A 86 -5.66 -16.11 7.81
N GLN A 87 -4.45 -16.26 8.36
CA GLN A 87 -4.23 -16.77 9.72
C GLN A 87 -4.85 -15.89 10.80
N GLU A 88 -4.99 -14.59 10.53
CA GLU A 88 -5.58 -13.63 11.47
C GLU A 88 -7.07 -13.37 11.23
N SER A 89 -7.64 -13.96 10.16
CA SER A 89 -9.08 -13.99 9.91
C SER A 89 -9.77 -12.62 10.09
N VAL A 90 -10.64 -12.50 11.09
CA VAL A 90 -11.45 -11.31 11.35
C VAL A 90 -10.60 -10.09 11.71
N ASP A 91 -9.49 -10.28 12.44
CA ASP A 91 -8.61 -9.18 12.83
C ASP A 91 -7.88 -8.56 11.63
N ALA A 92 -7.50 -9.39 10.66
CA ALA A 92 -6.97 -8.90 9.38
C ALA A 92 -8.03 -8.14 8.57
N LEU A 93 -9.27 -8.61 8.60
CA LEU A 93 -10.37 -7.96 7.91
C LEU A 93 -10.71 -6.58 8.53
N ASP A 94 -10.76 -6.50 9.88
CA ASP A 94 -10.86 -5.23 10.62
C ASP A 94 -9.69 -4.30 10.27
N GLY A 95 -8.48 -4.87 10.08
CA GLY A 95 -7.30 -4.15 9.65
C GLY A 95 -7.50 -3.38 8.34
N PHE A 96 -8.08 -4.01 7.33
CA PHE A 96 -8.43 -3.32 6.08
C PHE A 96 -9.41 -2.18 6.31
N GLY A 97 -10.45 -2.40 7.11
CA GLY A 97 -11.43 -1.36 7.47
C GLY A 97 -10.76 -0.15 8.14
N ARG A 98 -9.76 -0.38 8.98
CA ARG A 98 -8.98 0.70 9.63
C ARG A 98 -8.16 1.51 8.63
N ILE A 99 -7.48 0.83 7.68
CA ILE A 99 -6.69 1.52 6.64
C ILE A 99 -7.62 2.39 5.79
N TYR A 100 -8.73 1.83 5.28
CA TYR A 100 -9.68 2.59 4.45
C TYR A 100 -10.27 3.79 5.20
N ALA A 101 -10.63 3.61 6.48
CA ALA A 101 -11.14 4.72 7.28
C ALA A 101 -10.12 5.86 7.38
N LYS A 102 -8.83 5.54 7.55
CA LYS A 102 -7.77 6.56 7.63
C LYS A 102 -7.51 7.24 6.30
N GLU A 103 -7.54 6.53 5.19
CA GLU A 103 -7.43 7.11 3.85
C GLU A 103 -8.59 8.07 3.56
N ILE A 104 -9.82 7.67 3.92
CA ILE A 104 -11.00 8.53 3.76
C ILE A 104 -10.91 9.78 4.66
N GLU A 105 -10.48 9.63 5.92
CA GLU A 105 -10.25 10.76 6.82
C GLU A 105 -9.17 11.72 6.30
N ALA A 106 -8.14 11.20 5.63
CA ALA A 106 -7.03 11.95 5.08
C ALA A 106 -7.36 12.60 3.73
N SER A 107 -8.39 12.12 3.02
CA SER A 107 -8.78 12.61 1.70
C SER A 107 -9.15 14.09 1.75
N GLY A 108 -8.48 14.90 0.92
CA GLY A 108 -8.62 16.35 0.90
C GLY A 108 -7.98 17.09 2.08
N VAL A 109 -7.32 16.38 3.00
CA VAL A 109 -6.61 16.95 4.16
C VAL A 109 -5.10 16.92 3.95
N ILE A 110 -4.56 15.79 3.53
CA ILE A 110 -3.14 15.59 3.19
C ILE A 110 -3.02 14.84 1.86
N PRO A 111 -1.92 15.05 1.11
CA PRO A 111 -1.63 14.27 -0.09
C PRO A 111 -1.41 12.80 0.23
N GLN A 112 -2.01 11.93 -0.56
CA GLN A 112 -1.89 10.48 -0.47
C GLN A 112 -1.35 9.91 -1.78
N ILE A 113 -0.23 9.23 -1.73
CA ILE A 113 0.47 8.68 -2.91
C ILE A 113 0.68 7.19 -2.69
N SER A 114 0.26 6.38 -3.64
CA SER A 114 0.50 4.94 -3.67
C SER A 114 1.41 4.55 -4.83
N ALA A 115 2.42 3.73 -4.56
CA ALA A 115 3.31 3.17 -5.57
C ALA A 115 3.36 1.63 -5.43
N VAL A 116 2.84 0.92 -6.41
CA VAL A 116 2.76 -0.54 -6.43
C VAL A 116 3.99 -1.11 -7.13
N PHE A 117 4.88 -1.78 -6.39
CA PHE A 117 6.10 -2.39 -6.91
C PHE A 117 6.03 -3.91 -7.03
N GLY A 118 5.08 -4.53 -6.39
CA GLY A 118 4.85 -5.97 -6.44
C GLY A 118 3.37 -6.29 -6.53
N ASN A 119 2.89 -7.15 -5.66
CA ASN A 119 1.47 -7.49 -5.62
C ASN A 119 0.66 -6.43 -4.87
N CYS A 120 -0.52 -6.15 -5.39
CA CYS A 120 -1.56 -5.38 -4.72
C CYS A 120 -2.86 -6.18 -4.83
N GLY A 121 -3.00 -7.18 -3.96
CA GLY A 121 -4.02 -8.22 -4.08
C GLY A 121 -5.21 -8.04 -3.14
N GLY A 122 -6.38 -8.50 -3.59
CA GLY A 122 -7.60 -8.51 -2.80
C GLY A 122 -8.06 -7.12 -2.39
N GLY A 123 -8.47 -6.97 -1.13
CA GLY A 123 -8.92 -5.69 -0.58
C GLY A 123 -7.89 -4.57 -0.69
N LEU A 124 -6.57 -4.90 -0.75
CA LEU A 124 -5.56 -3.86 -0.87
C LEU A 124 -5.65 -3.06 -2.18
N ALA A 125 -6.20 -3.63 -3.25
CA ALA A 125 -6.39 -2.90 -4.51
C ALA A 125 -7.29 -1.65 -4.37
N VAL A 126 -8.01 -1.51 -3.27
CA VAL A 126 -8.82 -0.31 -2.96
C VAL A 126 -7.93 0.86 -2.51
N VAL A 127 -6.79 0.58 -1.88
CA VAL A 127 -5.86 1.60 -1.35
C VAL A 127 -5.33 2.54 -2.45
N PRO A 128 -4.73 2.06 -3.56
CA PRO A 128 -4.34 2.95 -4.65
C PRO A 128 -5.52 3.72 -5.27
N ALA A 129 -6.72 3.11 -5.31
CA ALA A 129 -7.91 3.77 -5.84
C ALA A 129 -8.47 4.90 -4.94
N LEU A 130 -8.11 4.91 -3.64
CA LEU A 130 -8.44 5.97 -2.70
C LEU A 130 -7.36 7.05 -2.60
N SER A 131 -6.17 6.79 -3.12
CA SER A 131 -5.05 7.74 -3.12
C SER A 131 -5.27 8.87 -4.13
N ASP A 132 -4.61 10.02 -3.92
CA ASP A 132 -4.65 11.13 -4.88
C ASP A 132 -3.85 10.82 -6.14
N PHE A 133 -2.76 10.03 -6.00
CA PHE A 133 -1.95 9.54 -7.12
C PHE A 133 -1.58 8.08 -6.92
N ALA A 134 -1.76 7.29 -7.97
CA ALA A 134 -1.41 5.88 -8.02
C ALA A 134 -0.37 5.61 -9.11
N PHE A 135 0.76 5.03 -8.72
CA PHE A 135 1.84 4.63 -9.62
C PHE A 135 2.01 3.11 -9.59
N MET A 136 2.42 2.52 -10.69
CA MET A 136 2.60 1.07 -10.77
C MET A 136 3.83 0.69 -11.59
N GLU A 137 4.68 -0.20 -11.08
CA GLU A 137 5.80 -0.74 -11.81
C GLU A 137 5.31 -1.59 -13.00
N ALA A 138 5.86 -1.32 -14.19
CA ALA A 138 5.28 -1.77 -15.45
C ALA A 138 5.38 -3.29 -15.69
N THR A 139 6.37 -3.97 -15.11
CA THR A 139 6.72 -5.35 -15.47
C THR A 139 6.32 -6.40 -14.42
N LYS A 140 6.54 -6.08 -13.15
CA LYS A 140 6.37 -7.02 -12.02
C LYS A 140 5.07 -6.79 -11.27
N ALA A 141 4.64 -5.53 -11.17
CA ALA A 141 3.52 -5.18 -10.33
C ALA A 141 2.20 -5.72 -10.86
N LYS A 142 1.34 -6.14 -9.95
CA LYS A 142 0.01 -6.70 -10.23
C LYS A 142 -1.01 -6.11 -9.28
N MET A 143 -2.08 -5.52 -9.81
CA MET A 143 -3.18 -5.00 -9.01
C MET A 143 -4.49 -5.68 -9.39
N PHE A 144 -5.15 -6.31 -8.42
CA PHE A 144 -6.37 -7.08 -8.63
C PHE A 144 -7.17 -7.28 -7.35
N ILE A 145 -8.48 -7.26 -7.44
CA ILE A 145 -9.38 -7.72 -6.36
C ILE A 145 -9.49 -9.24 -6.40
N ASN A 146 -9.82 -9.79 -7.56
CA ASN A 146 -9.81 -11.23 -7.81
C ASN A 146 -8.68 -11.57 -8.79
N SER A 147 -8.00 -12.69 -8.53
CA SER A 147 -6.95 -13.15 -9.44
C SER A 147 -7.47 -13.19 -10.89
N PRO A 148 -6.70 -12.65 -11.86
CA PRO A 148 -7.08 -12.70 -13.28
C PRO A 148 -7.46 -14.11 -13.77
N ASN A 149 -6.80 -15.13 -13.23
CA ASN A 149 -7.08 -16.53 -13.57
C ASN A 149 -8.44 -17.03 -13.05
N ALA A 150 -9.04 -16.36 -12.09
CA ALA A 150 -10.37 -16.68 -11.59
C ALA A 150 -11.49 -16.10 -12.45
N ILE A 151 -11.16 -15.20 -13.37
CA ILE A 151 -12.11 -14.56 -14.29
C ILE A 151 -12.12 -15.33 -15.60
N GLU A 152 -13.26 -15.94 -15.94
CA GLU A 152 -13.38 -16.81 -17.11
C GLU A 152 -13.04 -16.10 -18.42
N GLY A 153 -13.50 -14.87 -18.62
CA GLY A 153 -13.19 -14.06 -19.80
C GLY A 153 -11.70 -13.86 -20.02
N ASN A 154 -10.95 -13.54 -18.96
CA ASN A 154 -9.50 -13.37 -19.04
C ASN A 154 -8.77 -14.62 -19.50
N ARG A 155 -9.25 -15.79 -19.08
CA ARG A 155 -8.69 -17.08 -19.50
C ARG A 155 -8.87 -17.36 -20.98
N ILE A 156 -10.03 -16.97 -21.52
CA ILE A 156 -10.38 -17.15 -22.93
C ILE A 156 -9.60 -16.17 -23.81
N GLU A 157 -9.58 -14.90 -23.43
CA GLU A 157 -8.94 -13.81 -24.17
C GLU A 157 -7.44 -13.67 -23.92
N LYS A 158 -6.89 -14.44 -22.95
CA LYS A 158 -5.51 -14.32 -22.48
C LYS A 158 -5.14 -12.90 -22.06
N CYS A 159 -6.11 -12.20 -21.48
CA CYS A 159 -5.93 -10.84 -20.97
C CYS A 159 -5.45 -10.87 -19.53
N ASP A 160 -4.38 -10.14 -19.21
CA ASP A 160 -3.91 -9.93 -17.83
C ASP A 160 -4.47 -8.61 -17.29
N THR A 161 -5.67 -8.66 -16.74
CA THR A 161 -6.34 -7.50 -16.14
C THR A 161 -5.66 -6.97 -14.88
N SER A 162 -4.66 -7.69 -14.34
CA SER A 162 -3.87 -7.22 -13.20
C SER A 162 -2.63 -6.41 -13.60
N ALA A 163 -2.26 -6.44 -14.88
CA ALA A 163 -1.05 -5.79 -15.37
C ALA A 163 -1.13 -4.27 -15.31
N ALA A 164 0.00 -3.62 -15.05
CA ALA A 164 0.12 -2.18 -14.96
C ALA A 164 -0.44 -1.46 -16.21
N LYS A 165 -0.14 -1.98 -17.40
CA LYS A 165 -0.67 -1.45 -18.65
C LYS A 165 -2.21 -1.44 -18.68
N PHE A 166 -2.84 -2.55 -18.27
CA PHE A 166 -4.30 -2.62 -18.23
C PHE A 166 -4.89 -1.62 -17.22
N GLN A 167 -4.25 -1.50 -16.04
CA GLN A 167 -4.73 -0.61 -14.99
C GLN A 167 -4.56 0.87 -15.33
N SER A 168 -3.55 1.23 -16.12
CA SER A 168 -3.33 2.63 -16.53
C SER A 168 -4.09 3.02 -17.79
N GLU A 169 -4.14 2.14 -18.82
CA GLU A 169 -4.70 2.49 -20.12
C GLU A 169 -6.21 2.20 -20.24
N GLU A 170 -6.70 1.13 -19.59
CA GLU A 170 -8.08 0.66 -19.77
C GLU A 170 -8.98 1.03 -18.58
N THR A 171 -8.49 0.92 -17.34
CA THR A 171 -9.31 1.21 -16.16
C THR A 171 -9.17 2.62 -15.64
N GLY A 172 -8.01 3.26 -15.83
CA GLY A 172 -7.69 4.55 -15.25
C GLY A 172 -7.50 4.52 -13.71
N CYS A 173 -7.32 3.33 -13.13
CA CYS A 173 -7.05 3.20 -11.68
C CYS A 173 -5.61 3.51 -11.30
N VAL A 174 -4.73 3.63 -12.27
CA VAL A 174 -3.32 3.96 -12.11
C VAL A 174 -2.98 5.14 -13.03
N ASP A 175 -2.44 6.21 -12.45
CA ASP A 175 -2.13 7.44 -13.17
C ASP A 175 -0.91 7.29 -14.09
N TYR A 176 0.08 6.50 -13.63
CA TYR A 176 1.30 6.27 -14.40
C TYR A 176 1.88 4.88 -14.14
N ALA A 177 2.27 4.21 -15.23
CA ALA A 177 2.98 2.94 -15.20
C ALA A 177 4.36 3.10 -15.86
N GLY A 178 5.43 2.70 -15.16
CA GLY A 178 6.79 2.83 -15.64
C GLY A 178 7.76 1.92 -14.91
N THR A 179 9.03 2.06 -15.19
CA THR A 179 10.10 1.39 -14.42
C THR A 179 10.18 1.94 -12.99
N GLU A 180 10.83 1.23 -12.10
CA GLU A 180 11.03 1.66 -10.71
C GLU A 180 11.64 3.07 -10.61
N ASP A 181 12.70 3.34 -11.38
CA ASP A 181 13.36 4.66 -11.40
C ASP A 181 12.46 5.78 -11.95
N GLU A 182 11.65 5.46 -12.96
CA GLU A 182 10.68 6.40 -13.53
C GLU A 182 9.52 6.72 -12.57
N ILE A 183 9.18 5.80 -11.67
CA ILE A 183 8.15 6.01 -10.64
C ILE A 183 8.71 6.78 -9.44
N LEU A 184 9.90 6.46 -8.97
CA LEU A 184 10.49 7.10 -7.79
C LEU A 184 10.69 8.61 -7.99
N THR A 185 10.97 9.05 -9.21
CA THR A 185 11.10 10.48 -9.53
C THR A 185 9.80 11.24 -9.31
N PRO A 186 8.66 10.95 -9.98
CA PRO A 186 7.40 11.65 -9.75
C PRO A 186 6.88 11.47 -8.32
N VAL A 187 7.01 10.29 -7.71
CA VAL A 187 6.64 10.10 -6.29
C VAL A 187 7.38 11.08 -5.39
N SER A 188 8.66 11.34 -5.65
CA SER A 188 9.46 12.29 -4.85
C SER A 188 9.06 13.74 -5.03
N TYR A 189 8.41 14.12 -6.16
CA TYR A 189 8.02 15.50 -6.44
C TYR A 189 6.53 15.79 -6.28
N THR A 190 5.66 14.78 -6.40
CA THR A 190 4.21 14.96 -6.36
C THR A 190 3.73 15.58 -5.05
N HIS A 191 4.36 15.23 -3.91
CA HIS A 191 4.03 15.80 -2.60
C HIS A 191 4.33 17.31 -2.49
N LEU A 192 5.21 17.87 -3.37
CA LEU A 192 5.54 19.29 -3.40
C LEU A 192 4.54 20.11 -4.22
N THR A 193 3.81 19.48 -5.13
CA THR A 193 2.96 20.17 -6.11
C THR A 193 1.48 20.15 -5.76
N LEU A 194 1.08 19.28 -4.84
CA LEU A 194 -0.31 19.27 -4.36
C LEU A 194 -0.56 20.51 -3.49
N PRO A 195 -1.58 21.32 -3.80
CA PRO A 195 -1.89 22.48 -2.98
C PRO A 195 -2.26 22.01 -1.58
N THR A 196 -1.47 22.37 -0.59
CA THR A 196 -1.91 22.39 0.79
C THR A 196 -3.11 23.32 0.85
N ILE A 197 -4.30 22.78 1.00
CA ILE A 197 -5.49 23.59 1.26
C ILE A 197 -5.30 24.16 2.67
N ALA A 198 -4.94 25.44 2.71
CA ALA A 198 -4.83 26.20 3.94
C ALA A 198 -6.23 26.59 4.44
#